data_26575dcf4e7deb9fda9b7f202f86b99b
#
_entry.id   26575dcf4e7deb9fda9b7f202f86b99b
#
_cell.length_a   1.000
_cell.length_b   1.000
_cell.length_c   1.000
_cell.angle_alpha   90.00
_cell.angle_beta   90.00
_cell.angle_gamma   90.00
#
_symmetry.space_group_name_H-M   'P 1'
#
loop_
_entity.id
_entity.type
_entity.pdbx_description
1 polymer ?
#
loop_
_entity_poly.entity_id
_entity_poly.type
_entity_poly.pdbx_seq_one_letter_code
_entity_poly.pdbx_strand_id
1 'polypeptide(L)'
;PEVLMLDEFSIAVDPVTTMRIEEVLKELRSEMTIIMVTNLVQQAERLANRTAFFLGGECVEVGDTAELFAGKVEDGRTRDYIEGKFG
;
A
#
# COMPACT_ATOMS: atom_id res chain seq x y z
N PRO A 1 10.71 19.64 1.15
CA PRO A 1 9.77 18.54 1.38
C PRO A 1 10.43 17.39 2.12
N GLU A 2 9.73 16.87 3.09
CA GLU A 2 10.20 15.77 3.90
C GLU A 2 9.65 14.45 3.36
N VAL A 3 10.42 13.38 3.57
CA VAL A 3 10.01 12.03 3.18
C VAL A 3 10.00 11.16 4.42
N LEU A 4 8.87 10.52 4.67
CA LEU A 4 8.72 9.55 5.75
C LEU A 4 8.69 8.16 5.14
N MET A 5 9.54 7.26 5.64
CA MET A 5 9.59 5.88 5.17
C MET A 5 9.13 4.94 6.27
N LEU A 6 8.18 4.08 5.95
CA LEU A 6 7.60 3.12 6.88
C LEU A 6 7.68 1.71 6.29
N ASP A 7 8.17 0.76 7.07
CA ASP A 7 8.29 -0.63 6.63
C ASP A 7 7.46 -1.51 7.56
N GLU A 8 6.32 -1.98 7.05
CA GLU A 8 5.41 -2.88 7.77
C GLU A 8 5.11 -2.40 9.19
N PHE A 9 4.74 -1.12 9.32
CA PHE A 9 4.61 -0.47 10.62
C PHE A 9 3.56 -1.09 11.55
N SER A 10 2.62 -1.85 11.01
CA SER A 10 1.52 -2.40 11.79
C SER A 10 1.66 -3.88 12.13
N ILE A 11 2.81 -4.48 11.83
CA ILE A 11 2.96 -5.94 11.91
C ILE A 11 2.80 -6.51 13.34
N ALA A 12 3.14 -5.73 14.35
CA ALA A 12 3.04 -6.16 15.75
C ALA A 12 2.13 -5.26 16.57
N VAL A 13 1.19 -4.58 15.91
CA VAL A 13 0.33 -3.57 16.53
C VAL A 13 -1.12 -4.01 16.44
N ASP A 14 -1.88 -3.78 17.50
CA ASP A 14 -3.29 -4.13 17.54
C ASP A 14 -4.12 -3.32 16.53
N PRO A 15 -5.31 -3.82 16.13
CA PRO A 15 -6.10 -3.15 15.10
C PRO A 15 -6.52 -1.72 15.42
N VAL A 16 -6.84 -1.43 16.70
CA VAL A 16 -7.28 -0.09 17.10
C VAL A 16 -6.14 0.92 16.97
N THR A 17 -4.95 0.56 17.45
CA THR A 17 -3.78 1.41 17.35
C THR A 17 -3.37 1.58 15.88
N THR A 18 -3.45 0.52 15.08
CA THR A 18 -3.17 0.57 13.66
C THR A 18 -4.06 1.59 12.97
N MET A 19 -5.36 1.59 13.27
CA MET A 19 -6.30 2.54 12.68
C MET A 19 -5.94 3.99 13.02
N ARG A 20 -5.51 4.24 14.25
CA ARG A 20 -5.10 5.58 14.67
C ARG A 20 -3.85 6.04 13.92
N ILE A 21 -2.90 5.15 13.74
CA ILE A 21 -1.69 5.45 12.96
C ILE A 21 -2.08 5.76 11.52
N GLU A 22 -2.97 4.98 10.93
CA GLU A 22 -3.42 5.20 9.56
C GLU A 22 -4.10 6.56 9.40
N GLU A 23 -4.88 7.00 10.40
CA GLU A 23 -5.51 8.31 10.36
C GLU A 23 -4.48 9.44 10.38
N VAL A 24 -3.44 9.28 11.21
CA VAL A 24 -2.35 10.26 11.25
C VAL A 24 -1.63 10.32 9.91
N LEU A 25 -1.37 9.17 9.30
CA LEU A 25 -0.71 9.12 8.00
C LEU A 25 -1.55 9.81 6.92
N LYS A 26 -2.86 9.65 6.95
CA LYS A 26 -3.75 10.32 6.00
C LYS A 26 -3.67 11.84 6.13
N GLU A 27 -3.50 12.35 7.34
CA GLU A 27 -3.34 13.78 7.56
C GLU A 27 -1.97 14.26 7.09
N LEU A 28 -0.92 13.49 7.37
CA LEU A 28 0.44 13.88 7.04
C LEU A 28 0.74 13.87 5.54
N ARG A 29 0.02 13.05 4.78
CA ARG A 29 0.32 12.92 3.34
C ARG A 29 0.09 14.20 2.54
N SER A 30 -0.65 15.16 3.08
CA SER A 30 -0.81 16.46 2.45
C SER A 30 0.37 17.39 2.68
N GLU A 31 1.23 17.05 3.64
CA GLU A 31 2.36 17.87 4.04
C GLU A 31 3.71 17.27 3.67
N MET A 32 3.77 15.97 3.45
CA MET A 32 5.02 15.27 3.14
C MET A 32 4.78 14.07 2.24
N THR A 33 5.87 13.58 1.66
CA THR A 33 5.82 12.34 0.88
C THR A 33 6.00 11.17 1.84
N ILE A 34 5.10 10.19 1.74
CA ILE A 34 5.16 8.99 2.56
C ILE A 34 5.39 7.78 1.66
N ILE A 35 6.42 7.00 1.97
CA ILE A 35 6.69 5.74 1.28
C ILE A 35 6.46 4.63 2.29
N MET A 36 5.55 3.72 1.96
CA MET A 36 5.18 2.64 2.87
C MET A 36 5.34 1.30 2.19
N VAL A 37 5.97 0.37 2.89
CA VAL A 37 6.08 -1.02 2.45
C VAL A 37 5.16 -1.86 3.32
N THR A 38 4.28 -2.63 2.68
CA THR A 38 3.34 -3.46 3.43
C THR A 38 2.96 -4.71 2.64
N ASN A 39 2.71 -5.81 3.36
CA ASN A 39 2.13 -7.02 2.79
C ASN A 39 0.61 -6.99 2.87
N LEU A 40 0.04 -5.97 3.50
CA LEU A 40 -1.40 -5.85 3.66
C LEU A 40 -1.98 -5.08 2.48
N VAL A 41 -2.50 -5.80 1.50
CA VAL A 41 -3.04 -5.23 0.27
C VAL A 41 -4.11 -4.17 0.57
N GLN A 42 -4.99 -4.47 1.53
CA GLN A 42 -6.06 -3.54 1.88
C GLN A 42 -5.53 -2.25 2.53
N GLN A 43 -4.40 -2.33 3.21
CA GLN A 43 -3.77 -1.14 3.78
C GLN A 43 -3.26 -0.22 2.67
N ALA A 44 -2.65 -0.79 1.64
CA ALA A 44 -2.22 -0.02 0.47
C ALA A 44 -3.42 0.65 -0.20
N GLU A 45 -4.51 -0.08 -0.34
CA GLU A 45 -5.73 0.46 -0.94
C GLU A 45 -6.27 1.67 -0.18
N ARG A 46 -6.26 1.59 1.15
CA ARG A 46 -6.80 2.66 1.99
C ARG A 46 -5.92 3.89 2.05
N LEU A 47 -4.60 3.72 2.02
CA LEU A 47 -3.68 4.79 2.36
C LEU A 47 -2.93 5.39 1.17
N ALA A 48 -2.63 4.61 0.16
CA ALA A 48 -1.71 5.02 -0.88
C ALA A 48 -2.41 5.72 -2.04
N ASN A 49 -1.76 6.75 -2.58
CA ASN A 49 -2.19 7.39 -3.81
C ASN A 49 -1.69 6.60 -5.01
N ARG A 50 -0.47 6.09 -4.92
CA ARG A 50 0.13 5.23 -5.94
C ARG A 50 0.64 3.98 -5.27
N THR A 51 0.57 2.87 -5.98
CA THR A 51 0.98 1.57 -5.45
C THR A 51 1.90 0.88 -6.45
N ALA A 52 2.96 0.27 -5.92
CA ALA A 52 3.85 -0.57 -6.71
C ALA A 52 3.80 -1.98 -6.13
N PHE A 53 3.59 -2.97 -6.99
CA PHE A 53 3.56 -4.36 -6.58
C PHE A 53 4.90 -5.02 -6.89
N PHE A 54 5.48 -5.63 -5.87
CA PHE A 54 6.75 -6.33 -5.97
C PHE A 54 6.55 -7.81 -5.71
N LEU A 55 7.19 -8.63 -6.52
CA LEU A 55 7.14 -10.08 -6.38
C LEU A 55 8.50 -10.64 -6.74
N GLY A 56 9.10 -11.40 -5.81
CA GLY A 56 10.42 -12.00 -6.04
C GLY A 56 11.51 -10.98 -6.31
N GLY A 57 11.44 -9.81 -5.69
CA GLY A 57 12.43 -8.75 -5.88
C GLY A 57 12.24 -7.93 -7.15
N GLU A 58 11.18 -8.20 -7.90
CA GLU A 58 10.89 -7.51 -9.16
C GLU A 58 9.67 -6.59 -9.00
N CYS A 59 9.75 -5.38 -9.53
CA CYS A 59 8.59 -4.50 -9.60
C CYS A 59 7.71 -4.97 -10.75
N VAL A 60 6.59 -5.58 -10.40
CA VAL A 60 5.68 -6.19 -11.38
C VAL A 60 4.84 -5.14 -12.08
N GLU A 61 4.33 -4.17 -11.31
CA GLU A 61 3.44 -3.15 -11.83
C GLU A 61 3.37 -1.98 -10.88
N VAL A 62 3.25 -0.77 -11.40
CA VAL A 62 3.07 0.43 -10.61
C VAL A 62 2.01 1.30 -11.26
N GLY A 63 1.18 1.94 -10.44
CA GLY A 63 0.15 2.82 -10.98
C GLY A 63 -0.65 3.50 -9.90
N ASP A 64 -1.69 4.20 -10.33
CA ASP A 64 -2.65 4.84 -9.45
C ASP A 64 -3.40 3.79 -8.65
N THR A 65 -3.43 3.94 -7.32
CA THR A 65 -4.03 2.93 -6.44
C THR A 65 -5.50 2.67 -6.77
N ALA A 66 -6.28 3.73 -6.95
CA ALA A 66 -7.70 3.58 -7.23
C ALA A 66 -7.93 2.84 -8.55
N GLU A 67 -7.11 3.11 -9.56
CA GLU A 67 -7.25 2.44 -10.84
C GLU A 67 -6.86 0.97 -10.77
N LEU A 68 -5.75 0.67 -10.10
CA LEU A 68 -5.30 -0.72 -9.96
C LEU A 68 -6.33 -1.56 -9.22
N PHE A 69 -6.88 -1.04 -8.13
CA PHE A 69 -7.87 -1.77 -7.34
C PHE A 69 -9.24 -1.82 -8.01
N ALA A 70 -9.49 -0.94 -8.98
CA ALA A 70 -10.70 -0.99 -9.80
C ALA A 70 -10.60 -1.99 -10.96
N GLY A 71 -9.46 -2.67 -11.09
CA GLY A 71 -9.27 -3.70 -12.09
C GLY A 71 -8.50 -3.28 -13.33
N LYS A 72 -7.96 -2.06 -13.35
CA LYS A 72 -7.14 -1.60 -14.46
C LYS A 72 -5.70 -2.06 -14.29
N VAL A 73 -5.51 -3.37 -14.31
CA VAL A 73 -4.20 -3.99 -14.16
C VAL A 73 -3.81 -4.68 -15.46
N GLU A 74 -2.53 -4.59 -15.81
CA GLU A 74 -2.00 -5.20 -17.01
C GLU A 74 -1.36 -6.55 -16.74
N ASP A 75 -0.86 -6.77 -15.54
CA ASP A 75 -0.18 -8.00 -15.18
C ASP A 75 -1.10 -8.89 -14.34
N GLY A 76 -1.26 -10.15 -14.76
CA GLY A 76 -2.10 -11.09 -14.05
C GLY A 76 -1.64 -11.38 -12.62
N ARG A 77 -0.35 -11.24 -12.35
CA ARG A 77 0.19 -11.44 -11.00
C ARG A 77 -0.31 -10.34 -10.05
N THR A 78 -0.41 -9.11 -10.55
CA THR A 78 -0.97 -8.00 -9.79
C THR A 78 -2.43 -8.27 -9.46
N ARG A 79 -3.19 -8.73 -10.43
CA ARG A 79 -4.60 -9.06 -10.24
C ARG A 79 -4.78 -10.14 -9.18
N ASP A 80 -3.97 -11.19 -9.27
CA ASP A 80 -4.05 -12.28 -8.29
C ASP A 80 -3.72 -11.81 -6.89
N TYR A 81 -2.75 -10.91 -6.76
CA TYR A 81 -2.37 -10.34 -5.48
C TYR A 81 -3.50 -9.52 -4.88
N ILE A 82 -4.12 -8.66 -5.69
CA ILE A 82 -5.25 -7.84 -5.25
C ILE A 82 -6.43 -8.70 -4.84
N GLU A 83 -6.68 -9.78 -5.56
CA GLU A 83 -7.79 -10.69 -5.27
C GLU A 83 -7.50 -11.67 -4.14
N GLY A 84 -6.29 -11.64 -3.58
CA GLY A 84 -5.92 -12.50 -2.48
C GLY A 84 -5.65 -13.95 -2.87
N LYS A 85 -5.24 -14.18 -4.10
CA LYS A 85 -4.97 -15.55 -4.60
C LYS A 85 -3.55 -16.04 -4.31
N PHE A 86 -2.71 -15.18 -3.76
CA PHE A 86 -1.40 -15.59 -3.27
C PHE A 86 -1.51 -15.85 -1.78
N GLY A 87 -1.03 -16.94 -1.36
CA GLY A 87 -1.00 -17.21 0.06
C GLY A 87 -1.53 -18.50 0.43
#